data_f5cb2c085df24b153508ee2b22dc3d1b
#
_entry.id   f5cb2c085df24b153508ee2b22dc3d1b
#
_cell.length_a   1.000
_cell.length_b   1.000
_cell.length_c   1.000
_cell.angle_alpha   90.00
_cell.angle_beta   90.00
_cell.angle_gamma   90.00
#
_symmetry.space_group_name_H-M   'P 1'
#
loop_
_entity.id
_entity.type
_entity.pdbx_description
1 polymer ?
#
loop_
_entity_poly.entity_id
_entity_poly.type
_entity_poly.pdbx_seq_one_letter_code
_entity_poly.pdbx_strand_id
1 'polypeptide(L)'
;MLRAALDVARDVPVAIDRAGIPDWLARQLDEPPPDRATVVFHSIVWQYLTDAERATAEAVLATAGERATRGAPLAWLRLEPSADLTHTELRVTTWPGGEERLLARCHYHLGPMQWVA
;
A
#
# COMPACT_ATOMS: atom_id res chain seq x y z
N MET A 1 16.75 15.47 -13.52
CA MET A 1 15.74 14.62 -12.83
C MET A 1 15.69 14.86 -11.33
N LEU A 2 16.80 14.70 -10.60
CA LEU A 2 16.79 14.92 -9.15
C LEU A 2 16.41 16.35 -8.76
N ARG A 3 16.93 17.36 -9.46
CA ARG A 3 16.61 18.77 -9.19
C ARG A 3 15.11 19.04 -9.37
N ALA A 4 14.49 18.52 -10.45
CA ALA A 4 13.06 18.69 -10.69
C ALA A 4 12.23 18.01 -9.59
N ALA A 5 12.63 16.82 -9.13
CA ALA A 5 11.96 16.13 -8.03
C ALA A 5 12.06 16.91 -6.72
N LEU A 6 13.22 17.49 -6.43
CA LEU A 6 13.42 18.32 -5.24
C LEU A 6 12.60 19.61 -5.29
N ASP A 7 12.46 20.22 -6.47
CA ASP A 7 11.62 21.40 -6.64
C ASP A 7 10.15 21.09 -6.40
N VAL A 8 9.65 19.96 -6.92
CA VAL A 8 8.28 19.50 -6.63
C VAL A 8 8.09 19.22 -5.15
N ALA A 9 9.05 18.55 -4.51
CA ALA A 9 8.99 18.26 -3.08
C ALA A 9 8.94 19.52 -2.21
N ARG A 10 9.53 20.61 -2.68
CA ARG A 10 9.51 21.90 -2.02
C ARG A 10 8.14 22.57 -2.13
N ASP A 11 7.49 22.45 -3.28
CA ASP A 11 6.20 23.10 -3.58
C ASP A 11 5.02 22.27 -3.10
N VAL A 12 5.17 20.94 -2.97
CA VAL A 12 4.13 20.03 -2.52
C VAL A 12 4.61 19.35 -1.22
N PRO A 13 4.28 19.93 -0.07
CA PRO A 13 4.75 19.39 1.21
C PRO A 13 4.13 18.01 1.48
N VAL A 14 5.00 17.09 1.92
CA VAL A 14 4.61 15.74 2.34
C VAL A 14 4.93 15.59 3.81
N ALA A 15 3.96 15.13 4.61
CA ALA A 15 4.19 14.80 6.00
C ALA A 15 4.85 13.42 6.08
N ILE A 16 6.00 13.35 6.75
CA ILE A 16 6.70 12.08 7.01
C ILE A 16 6.70 11.86 8.51
N ASP A 17 6.06 10.77 8.94
CA ASP A 17 5.98 10.41 10.36
C ASP A 17 6.97 9.32 10.71
N ARG A 18 7.60 9.45 11.87
CA ARG A 18 8.41 8.38 12.42
C ARG A 18 7.53 7.54 13.35
N ALA A 19 7.13 6.34 12.87
CA ALA A 19 6.20 5.49 13.60
C ALA A 19 6.32 4.03 13.13
N GLY A 20 5.86 3.10 13.96
CA GLY A 20 5.67 1.71 13.53
C GLY A 20 4.49 1.61 12.58
N ILE A 21 4.57 0.72 11.61
CA ILE A 21 3.56 0.59 10.55
C ILE A 21 2.16 0.28 11.09
N PRO A 22 1.95 -0.72 11.99
CA PRO A 22 0.59 -1.00 12.46
C PRO A 22 -0.07 0.18 13.18
N ASP A 23 0.66 0.84 14.07
CA ASP A 23 0.14 1.97 14.84
C ASP A 23 -0.14 3.17 13.93
N TRP A 24 0.75 3.44 13.00
CA TRP A 24 0.59 4.52 12.03
C TRP A 24 -0.64 4.29 11.15
N LEU A 25 -0.79 3.07 10.62
CA LEU A 25 -1.97 2.71 9.81
C LEU A 25 -3.25 2.87 10.59
N ALA A 26 -3.30 2.41 11.84
CA ALA A 26 -4.48 2.53 12.68
C ALA A 26 -4.91 3.99 12.84
N ARG A 27 -3.96 4.89 13.03
CA ARG A 27 -4.26 6.33 13.15
C ARG A 27 -4.70 6.94 11.83
N GLN A 28 -4.04 6.59 10.74
CA GLN A 28 -4.36 7.16 9.41
C GLN A 28 -5.72 6.69 8.88
N LEU A 29 -6.12 5.46 9.21
CA LEU A 29 -7.34 4.85 8.71
C LEU A 29 -8.50 4.89 9.72
N ASP A 30 -8.34 5.61 10.83
CA ASP A 30 -9.36 5.69 11.88
C ASP A 30 -10.66 6.32 11.36
N GLU A 31 -10.54 7.38 10.57
CA GLU A 31 -11.69 8.04 9.96
C GLU A 31 -11.50 8.12 8.44
N PRO A 32 -12.34 7.43 7.64
CA PRO A 32 -12.25 7.54 6.20
C PRO A 32 -12.66 8.95 5.73
N PRO A 33 -11.93 9.55 4.78
CA PRO A 33 -12.35 10.78 4.17
C PRO A 33 -13.66 10.57 3.40
N PRO A 34 -14.68 11.46 3.54
CA PRO A 34 -16.03 11.17 3.05
C PRO A 34 -16.19 11.09 1.53
N ASP A 35 -15.33 11.72 0.76
CA ASP A 35 -15.53 11.85 -0.70
C ASP A 35 -14.28 11.51 -1.50
N ARG A 36 -13.40 10.66 -0.96
CA ARG A 36 -12.13 10.35 -1.62
C ARG A 36 -11.79 8.89 -1.53
N ALA A 37 -11.08 8.41 -2.54
CA ALA A 37 -10.40 7.13 -2.46
C ALA A 37 -9.16 7.26 -1.56
N THR A 38 -8.96 6.28 -0.71
CA THR A 38 -7.73 6.16 0.10
C THR A 38 -6.90 5.02 -0.48
N VAL A 39 -5.62 5.28 -0.74
CA VAL A 39 -4.69 4.25 -1.20
C VAL A 39 -3.58 4.09 -0.17
N VAL A 40 -3.43 2.89 0.32
CA VAL A 40 -2.28 2.49 1.16
C VAL A 40 -1.32 1.75 0.24
N PHE A 41 -0.11 2.28 0.12
CA PHE A 41 0.92 1.70 -0.73
C PHE A 41 2.19 1.41 0.06
N HIS A 42 2.80 0.27 -0.20
CA HIS A 42 4.13 -0.04 0.29
C HIS A 42 4.90 -0.91 -0.71
N SER A 43 6.22 -0.85 -0.61
CA SER A 43 7.13 -1.54 -1.51
C SER A 43 8.35 -2.05 -0.74
N ILE A 44 8.59 -3.36 -0.83
CA ILE A 44 9.78 -4.03 -0.25
C ILE A 44 10.00 -3.64 1.22
N VAL A 45 8.95 -3.70 2.01
CA VAL A 45 8.99 -3.36 3.43
C VAL A 45 8.31 -4.42 4.30
N TRP A 46 7.40 -5.19 3.72
CA TRP A 46 6.58 -6.14 4.47
C TRP A 46 7.42 -7.24 5.14
N GLN A 47 8.50 -7.62 4.48
CA GLN A 47 9.44 -8.63 5.01
C GLN A 47 10.16 -8.22 6.30
N TYR A 48 10.21 -6.92 6.59
CA TYR A 48 10.85 -6.41 7.81
C TYR A 48 9.91 -6.37 9.01
N LEU A 49 8.63 -6.63 8.80
CA LEU A 49 7.67 -6.75 9.89
C LEU A 49 7.72 -8.15 10.48
N THR A 50 7.46 -8.26 11.78
CA THR A 50 7.22 -9.56 12.42
C THR A 50 5.87 -10.12 11.96
N ASP A 51 5.64 -11.42 12.16
CA ASP A 51 4.36 -12.04 11.84
C ASP A 51 3.21 -11.36 12.58
N ALA A 52 3.42 -11.00 13.86
CA ALA A 52 2.42 -10.30 14.66
C ALA A 52 2.12 -8.90 14.11
N GLU A 53 3.15 -8.16 13.69
CA GLU A 53 2.99 -6.84 13.10
C GLU A 53 2.24 -6.90 11.77
N ARG A 54 2.55 -7.88 10.92
CA ARG A 54 1.83 -8.11 9.67
C ARG A 54 0.36 -8.40 9.92
N ALA A 55 0.08 -9.31 10.86
CA ALA A 55 -1.29 -9.67 11.20
C ALA A 55 -2.08 -8.46 11.72
N THR A 56 -1.47 -7.63 12.57
CA THR A 56 -2.09 -6.41 13.09
C THR A 56 -2.37 -5.41 11.96
N ALA A 57 -1.40 -5.18 11.08
CA ALA A 57 -1.58 -4.27 9.95
C ALA A 57 -2.68 -4.74 9.00
N GLU A 58 -2.73 -6.03 8.70
CA GLU A 58 -3.78 -6.61 7.86
C GLU A 58 -5.16 -6.48 8.50
N ALA A 59 -5.26 -6.67 9.82
CA ALA A 59 -6.51 -6.49 10.55
C ALA A 59 -6.98 -5.02 10.52
N VAL A 60 -6.06 -4.08 10.66
CA VAL A 60 -6.36 -2.65 10.54
C VAL A 60 -6.91 -2.32 9.15
N LEU A 61 -6.27 -2.83 8.10
CA LEU A 61 -6.72 -2.64 6.73
C LEU A 61 -8.10 -3.23 6.48
N ALA A 62 -8.34 -4.47 6.93
CA ALA A 62 -9.63 -5.14 6.80
C ALA A 62 -10.74 -4.38 7.52
N THR A 63 -10.48 -3.92 8.74
CA THR A 63 -11.45 -3.13 9.53
C THR A 63 -11.78 -1.81 8.84
N ALA A 64 -10.78 -1.10 8.34
CA ALA A 64 -10.99 0.12 7.56
C ALA A 64 -11.76 -0.18 6.26
N GLY A 65 -11.46 -1.32 5.63
CA GLY A 65 -12.15 -1.77 4.43
C GLY A 65 -13.64 -2.03 4.63
N GLU A 66 -14.03 -2.53 5.81
CA GLU A 66 -15.44 -2.73 6.16
C GLU A 66 -16.22 -1.41 6.19
N ARG A 67 -15.54 -0.30 6.47
CA ARG A 67 -16.15 1.04 6.48
C ARG A 67 -16.11 1.73 5.12
N ALA A 68 -15.38 1.17 4.16
CA ALA A 68 -15.27 1.74 2.82
C ALA A 68 -16.60 1.68 2.07
N THR A 69 -16.84 2.67 1.24
CA THR A 69 -18.03 2.79 0.40
C THR A 69 -17.63 3.08 -1.04
N ARG A 70 -18.57 3.01 -1.96
CA ARG A 70 -18.32 3.39 -3.36
C ARG A 70 -17.82 4.84 -3.50
N GLY A 71 -18.32 5.75 -2.67
CA GLY A 71 -17.92 7.16 -2.68
C GLY A 71 -16.61 7.42 -1.92
N ALA A 72 -16.20 6.47 -1.08
CA ALA A 72 -14.96 6.54 -0.29
C ALA A 72 -14.29 5.16 -0.23
N PRO A 73 -13.81 4.65 -1.37
CA PRO A 73 -13.19 3.33 -1.42
C PRO A 73 -11.80 3.32 -0.77
N LEU A 74 -11.37 2.12 -0.39
CA LEU A 74 -10.01 1.87 0.10
C LEU A 74 -9.32 0.88 -0.84
N ALA A 75 -8.07 1.14 -1.16
CA ALA A 75 -7.21 0.23 -1.89
C ALA A 75 -5.92 0.00 -1.12
N TRP A 76 -5.51 -1.24 -1.01
CA TRP A 76 -4.22 -1.64 -0.47
C TRP A 76 -3.35 -2.17 -1.62
N LEU A 77 -2.42 -1.34 -2.05
CA LEU A 77 -1.51 -1.60 -3.17
C LEU A 77 -0.13 -1.95 -2.62
N ARG A 78 0.42 -3.07 -3.04
CA ARG A 78 1.70 -3.53 -2.53
C ARG A 78 2.58 -4.14 -3.60
N LEU A 79 3.84 -3.77 -3.61
CA LEU A 79 4.88 -4.37 -4.43
C LEU A 79 5.84 -5.09 -3.49
N GLU A 80 5.73 -6.42 -3.42
CA GLU A 80 6.47 -7.24 -2.48
C GLU A 80 6.99 -8.51 -3.13
N PRO A 81 8.00 -9.18 -2.55
CA PRO A 81 8.49 -10.44 -3.06
C PRO A 81 7.40 -11.49 -3.20
N SER A 82 7.49 -12.29 -4.24
CA SER A 82 6.63 -13.47 -4.41
C SER A 82 6.91 -14.51 -3.31
N ALA A 83 5.97 -15.44 -3.13
CA ALA A 83 6.10 -16.48 -2.12
C ALA A 83 7.36 -17.35 -2.30
N ASP A 84 7.76 -17.61 -3.55
CA ASP A 84 8.95 -18.38 -3.88
C ASP A 84 10.23 -17.53 -3.98
N LEU A 85 10.12 -16.22 -3.76
CA LEU A 85 11.24 -15.26 -3.77
C LEU A 85 11.98 -15.15 -5.12
N THR A 86 11.34 -15.53 -6.21
CA THR A 86 11.96 -15.46 -7.55
C THR A 86 11.72 -14.13 -8.26
N HIS A 87 10.68 -13.41 -7.87
CA HIS A 87 10.29 -12.11 -8.46
C HIS A 87 9.53 -11.28 -7.44
N THR A 88 9.16 -10.07 -7.82
CA THR A 88 8.24 -9.24 -7.05
C THR A 88 6.87 -9.23 -7.72
N GLU A 89 5.84 -9.01 -6.92
CA GLU A 89 4.45 -8.97 -7.36
C GLU A 89 3.80 -7.66 -6.95
N LEU A 90 3.12 -7.03 -7.89
CA LEU A 90 2.25 -5.90 -7.61
C LEU A 90 0.83 -6.44 -7.42
N ARG A 91 0.30 -6.32 -6.23
CA ARG A 91 -1.04 -6.77 -5.87
C ARG A 91 -1.86 -5.62 -5.32
N VAL A 92 -3.16 -5.71 -5.49
CA VAL A 92 -4.10 -4.77 -4.91
C VAL A 92 -5.27 -5.51 -4.27
N THR A 93 -5.67 -5.04 -3.10
CA THR A 93 -6.94 -5.40 -2.48
C THR A 93 -7.81 -4.15 -2.43
N THR A 94 -9.06 -4.25 -2.87
CA THR A 94 -9.97 -3.10 -2.92
C THR A 94 -11.21 -3.34 -2.09
N TRP A 95 -11.66 -2.29 -1.43
CA TRP A 95 -12.92 -2.28 -0.68
C TRP A 95 -13.80 -1.11 -1.13
N PRO A 96 -15.11 -1.26 -1.13
CA PRO A 96 -15.88 -2.38 -0.59
C PRO A 96 -15.66 -3.67 -1.36
N GLY A 97 -15.77 -4.80 -0.65
CA GLY A 97 -15.68 -6.14 -1.21
C GLY A 97 -14.47 -6.95 -0.75
N GLY A 98 -13.31 -6.33 -0.60
CA GLY A 98 -12.09 -7.01 -0.16
C GLY A 98 -11.49 -7.95 -1.21
N GLU A 99 -11.70 -7.65 -2.49
CA GLU A 99 -11.18 -8.46 -3.59
C GLU A 99 -9.70 -8.20 -3.82
N GLU A 100 -8.91 -9.27 -3.87
CA GLU A 100 -7.48 -9.21 -4.14
C GLU A 100 -7.19 -9.61 -5.58
N ARG A 101 -6.30 -8.85 -6.24
CA ARG A 101 -5.86 -9.14 -7.61
C ARG A 101 -4.35 -8.96 -7.76
N LEU A 102 -3.74 -9.87 -8.52
CA LEU A 102 -2.38 -9.71 -9.02
C LEU A 102 -2.43 -8.81 -10.25
N LEU A 103 -1.70 -7.70 -10.21
CA LEU A 103 -1.67 -6.74 -11.33
C LEU A 103 -0.46 -6.94 -12.22
N ALA A 104 0.70 -7.26 -11.65
CA ALA A 104 1.93 -7.34 -12.42
C ALA A 104 2.99 -8.18 -11.70
N ARG A 105 3.95 -8.67 -12.48
CA ARG A 105 5.18 -9.28 -11.99
C ARG A 105 6.37 -8.46 -12.45
N CYS A 106 7.37 -8.36 -11.60
CA CYS A 106 8.57 -7.58 -11.88
C CYS A 106 9.81 -8.32 -11.37
N HIS A 107 10.90 -8.23 -12.10
CA HIS A 107 12.17 -8.79 -11.63
C HIS A 107 12.76 -7.93 -10.52
N TYR A 108 13.52 -8.56 -9.61
CA TYR A 108 14.22 -7.86 -8.53
C TYR A 108 15.19 -6.79 -9.04
N HIS A 109 15.79 -7.01 -10.22
CA HIS A 109 16.84 -6.19 -10.78
C HIS A 109 16.36 -5.30 -11.92
N LEU A 110 15.28 -4.54 -11.71
CA LEU A 110 14.82 -3.53 -12.65
C LEU A 110 14.60 -4.04 -14.08
N GLY A 111 14.06 -5.24 -14.21
CA GLY A 111 13.58 -5.73 -15.51
C GLY A 111 12.23 -5.12 -15.87
N PRO A 112 11.74 -5.32 -17.09
CA PRO A 112 10.43 -4.84 -17.48
C PRO A 112 9.33 -5.46 -16.63
N MET A 113 8.34 -4.64 -16.29
CA MET A 113 7.17 -5.08 -15.55
C MET A 113 6.22 -5.81 -16.50
N GLN A 114 5.79 -7.00 -16.12
CA GLN A 114 4.80 -7.78 -16.85
C GLN A 114 3.41 -7.58 -16.23
N TRP A 115 2.52 -6.90 -16.92
CA TRP A 115 1.15 -6.75 -16.51
C TRP A 115 0.38 -8.04 -16.73
N VAL A 116 -0.43 -8.43 -15.74
CA VAL A 116 -1.19 -9.67 -15.73
C VAL A 116 -2.70 -9.39 -15.81
N ALA A 117 -3.09 -8.22 -15.36
CA ALA A 117 -4.50 -7.81 -15.33
C ALA A 117 -4.80 -6.69 -16.30
#